data_827f0b4dc442e14acca57de725716c87
#
_entry.id   827f0b4dc442e14acca57de725716c87
#
_cell.length_a   1.000
_cell.length_b   1.000
_cell.length_c   1.000
_cell.angle_alpha   90.00
_cell.angle_beta   90.00
_cell.angle_gamma   90.00
#
_symmetry.space_group_name_H-M   'P 1'
#
loop_
_entity.id
_entity.type
_entity.pdbx_description
1 polymer ?
#
loop_
_entity_poly.entity_id
_entity_poly.type
_entity_poly.pdbx_seq_one_letter_code
_entity_poly.pdbx_strand_id
1 'polypeptide(L)'
;MYAIVEIAGQQFKVAKDQKVYVHRLQGAEGSEVTFDNVMLVEDKGNVTIGAPAIVGATVTAKILSHLQGDKVIVFKKKRRKGYKKKNGHRQAFSEIQIESIAASGAKKSAKKEAAPKKEAAPKAEVKEATTDYSSMTVAQLKVAAKEQGISGYTSLKKAELIKALTK
;
A
#
# COMPACT_ATOMS: atom_id res chain seq x y z
N MET A 1 0.77 -3.17 -27.43
CA MET A 1 0.02 -2.58 -26.31
C MET A 1 0.93 -1.67 -25.52
N TYR A 2 0.55 -0.40 -25.32
CA TYR A 2 1.22 0.51 -24.39
C TYR A 2 0.19 1.28 -23.58
N ALA A 3 0.60 1.85 -22.46
CA ALA A 3 -0.22 2.69 -21.62
C ALA A 3 0.48 3.99 -21.24
N ILE A 4 -0.31 5.01 -20.94
CA ILE A 4 0.16 6.22 -20.26
C ILE A 4 -0.35 6.17 -18.85
N VAL A 5 0.58 6.10 -17.89
CA VAL A 5 0.30 5.93 -16.45
C VAL A 5 0.97 7.05 -15.66
N GLU A 6 0.30 7.51 -14.62
CA GLU A 6 0.88 8.45 -13.67
C GLU A 6 1.57 7.68 -12.53
N ILE A 7 2.86 7.92 -12.36
CA ILE A 7 3.70 7.31 -11.33
C ILE A 7 4.42 8.42 -10.57
N ALA A 8 4.25 8.46 -9.26
CA ALA A 8 4.87 9.46 -8.39
C ALA A 8 4.67 10.92 -8.87
N GLY A 9 3.47 11.24 -9.39
CA GLY A 9 3.12 12.56 -9.88
C GLY A 9 3.66 12.92 -11.26
N GLN A 10 4.23 11.95 -12.00
CA GLN A 10 4.72 12.12 -13.37
C GLN A 10 4.07 11.11 -14.31
N GLN A 11 3.87 11.50 -15.56
CA GLN A 11 3.28 10.66 -16.58
C GLN A 11 4.36 9.94 -17.38
N PHE A 12 4.20 8.63 -17.54
CA PHE A 12 5.11 7.76 -18.29
C PHE A 12 4.35 6.99 -19.35
N LYS A 13 4.92 6.93 -20.55
CA LYS A 13 4.51 5.98 -21.57
C LYS A 13 5.23 4.68 -21.31
N VAL A 14 4.49 3.60 -21.04
CA VAL A 14 5.03 2.31 -20.65
C VAL A 14 4.50 1.20 -21.55
N ALA A 15 5.36 0.25 -21.86
CA ALA A 15 5.02 -0.99 -22.54
C ALA A 15 5.35 -2.19 -21.65
N LYS A 16 4.82 -3.36 -21.99
CA LYS A 16 5.14 -4.60 -21.28
C LYS A 16 6.65 -4.89 -21.33
N ASP A 17 7.19 -5.40 -20.25
CA ASP A 17 8.61 -5.76 -20.06
C ASP A 17 9.59 -4.57 -20.16
N GLN A 18 9.09 -3.34 -20.22
CA GLN A 18 9.91 -2.14 -20.25
C GLN A 18 10.44 -1.80 -18.85
N LYS A 19 11.71 -1.38 -18.79
CA LYS A 19 12.32 -0.80 -17.60
C LYS A 19 12.21 0.72 -17.66
N VAL A 20 11.81 1.33 -16.54
CA VAL A 20 11.63 2.78 -16.44
C VAL A 20 12.21 3.29 -15.11
N TYR A 21 12.87 4.43 -15.15
CA TYR A 21 13.30 5.15 -13.95
C TYR A 21 12.23 6.15 -13.53
N VAL A 22 11.72 5.98 -12.33
CA VAL A 22 10.70 6.85 -11.73
C VAL A 22 11.24 7.47 -10.44
N HIS A 23 10.57 8.50 -9.93
CA HIS A 23 10.90 9.02 -8.62
C HIS A 23 10.80 7.93 -7.56
N ARG A 24 11.59 8.03 -6.49
CA ARG A 24 11.70 7.01 -5.44
C ARG A 24 10.33 6.57 -4.94
N LEU A 25 10.03 5.29 -5.08
CA LEU A 25 8.83 4.65 -4.55
C LEU A 25 9.07 4.15 -3.12
N GLN A 26 8.00 4.07 -2.36
CA GLN A 26 7.99 3.48 -1.02
C GLN A 26 7.70 1.97 -1.15
N GLY A 27 8.72 1.18 -1.35
CA GLY A 27 8.62 -0.27 -1.48
C GLY A 27 10.00 -0.89 -1.32
N ALA A 28 10.08 -2.16 -0.96
CA ALA A 28 11.34 -2.89 -0.97
C ALA A 28 11.71 -3.30 -2.40
N GLU A 29 13.00 -3.49 -2.66
CA GLU A 29 13.48 -4.08 -3.90
C GLU A 29 12.89 -5.48 -4.09
N GLY A 30 12.44 -5.80 -5.30
CA GLY A 30 11.75 -7.04 -5.63
C GLY A 30 10.24 -7.04 -5.35
N SER A 31 9.67 -6.00 -4.73
CA SER A 31 8.22 -5.91 -4.49
C SER A 31 7.46 -5.51 -5.75
N GLU A 32 6.23 -6.02 -5.87
CA GLU A 32 5.28 -5.59 -6.88
C GLU A 32 4.51 -4.35 -6.42
N VAL A 33 4.30 -3.44 -7.36
CA VAL A 33 3.51 -2.21 -7.18
C VAL A 33 2.50 -2.10 -8.29
N THR A 34 1.24 -1.82 -7.94
CA THR A 34 0.16 -1.58 -8.90
C THR A 34 -0.15 -0.09 -8.99
N PHE A 35 -0.32 0.40 -10.20
CA PHE A 35 -0.69 1.77 -10.50
C PHE A 35 -2.09 1.78 -11.12
N ASP A 36 -3.03 2.44 -10.46
CA ASP A 36 -4.43 2.52 -10.88
C ASP A 36 -4.72 3.78 -11.73
N ASN A 37 -3.79 4.74 -11.74
CA ASN A 37 -4.00 6.01 -12.44
C ASN A 37 -3.51 5.93 -13.89
N VAL A 38 -4.26 5.16 -14.70
CA VAL A 38 -3.96 4.93 -16.12
C VAL A 38 -4.79 5.89 -16.95
N MET A 39 -4.15 6.78 -17.71
CA MET A 39 -4.81 7.83 -18.48
C MET A 39 -5.17 7.39 -19.88
N LEU A 40 -4.33 6.53 -20.47
CA LEU A 40 -4.53 6.03 -21.83
C LEU A 40 -4.01 4.61 -21.95
N VAL A 41 -4.75 3.79 -22.68
CA VAL A 41 -4.30 2.45 -23.09
C VAL A 41 -4.51 2.32 -24.58
N GLU A 42 -3.49 1.85 -25.29
CA GLU A 42 -3.58 1.41 -26.68
C GLU A 42 -3.38 -0.10 -26.78
N ASP A 43 -4.33 -0.76 -27.38
CA ASP A 43 -4.22 -2.17 -27.75
C ASP A 43 -4.60 -2.36 -29.23
N LYS A 44 -3.65 -2.88 -30.02
CA LYS A 44 -3.84 -3.22 -31.43
C LYS A 44 -4.49 -2.11 -32.29
N GLY A 45 -4.10 -0.86 -32.03
CA GLY A 45 -4.65 0.30 -32.75
C GLY A 45 -5.91 0.91 -32.14
N ASN A 46 -6.53 0.24 -31.18
CA ASN A 46 -7.64 0.82 -30.43
C ASN A 46 -7.12 1.63 -29.25
N VAL A 47 -7.41 2.93 -29.23
CA VAL A 47 -7.00 3.86 -28.17
C VAL A 47 -8.18 4.12 -27.26
N THR A 48 -8.02 3.82 -25.97
CA THR A 48 -8.98 4.17 -24.93
C THR A 48 -8.38 5.29 -24.07
N ILE A 49 -9.10 6.39 -23.94
CA ILE A 49 -8.65 7.57 -23.16
C ILE A 49 -9.56 7.71 -21.95
N GLY A 50 -8.95 7.89 -20.78
CA GLY A 50 -9.65 8.19 -19.54
C GLY A 50 -9.81 9.70 -19.31
N ALA A 51 -10.87 10.07 -18.61
CA ALA A 51 -11.08 11.45 -18.18
C ALA A 51 -11.43 11.50 -16.68
N PRO A 52 -10.47 11.65 -15.77
CA PRO A 52 -9.01 11.75 -15.93
C PRO A 52 -8.28 10.41 -16.08
N ALA A 53 -8.84 9.31 -15.59
CA ALA A 53 -8.26 7.97 -15.66
C ALA A 53 -9.29 6.95 -16.13
N ILE A 54 -8.83 5.83 -16.70
CA ILE A 54 -9.66 4.73 -17.15
C ILE A 54 -10.05 3.90 -15.92
N VAL A 55 -11.35 3.78 -15.68
CA VAL A 55 -11.86 3.00 -14.54
C VAL A 55 -11.56 1.52 -14.75
N GLY A 56 -10.86 0.91 -13.78
CA GLY A 56 -10.52 -0.51 -13.80
C GLY A 56 -9.26 -0.86 -14.60
N ALA A 57 -8.59 0.11 -15.23
CA ALA A 57 -7.28 -0.12 -15.83
C ALA A 57 -6.19 -0.09 -14.73
N THR A 58 -5.25 -1.03 -14.81
CA THR A 58 -4.13 -1.11 -13.87
C THR A 58 -2.85 -1.48 -14.58
N VAL A 59 -1.74 -0.95 -14.08
CA VAL A 59 -0.39 -1.33 -14.53
C VAL A 59 0.35 -1.92 -13.33
N THR A 60 0.82 -3.16 -13.48
CA THR A 60 1.62 -3.82 -12.45
C THR A 60 3.09 -3.75 -12.83
N ALA A 61 3.92 -3.33 -11.90
CA ALA A 61 5.35 -3.24 -12.08
C ALA A 61 6.10 -3.81 -10.87
N LYS A 62 7.29 -4.32 -11.11
CA LYS A 62 8.21 -4.81 -10.08
C LYS A 62 9.34 -3.82 -9.87
N ILE A 63 9.64 -3.48 -8.61
CA ILE A 63 10.80 -2.65 -8.27
C ILE A 63 12.05 -3.51 -8.40
N LEU A 64 12.96 -3.12 -9.27
CA LEU A 64 14.24 -3.82 -9.46
C LEU A 64 15.28 -3.32 -8.46
N SER A 65 15.49 -2.01 -8.40
CA SER A 65 16.50 -1.40 -7.55
C SER A 65 16.15 0.04 -7.20
N HIS A 66 16.78 0.53 -6.14
CA HIS A 66 16.73 1.92 -5.76
C HIS A 66 18.09 2.56 -6.00
N LEU A 67 18.13 3.62 -6.79
CA LEU A 67 19.36 4.27 -7.19
C LEU A 67 19.28 5.79 -7.08
N GLN A 68 20.40 6.44 -7.23
CA GLN A 68 20.49 7.89 -7.30
C GLN A 68 21.01 8.29 -8.68
N GLY A 69 20.37 9.27 -9.26
CA GLY A 69 20.78 9.86 -10.54
C GLY A 69 22.12 10.59 -10.43
N ASP A 70 22.54 11.17 -11.54
CA ASP A 70 23.74 11.99 -11.59
C ASP A 70 23.62 13.24 -10.75
N LYS A 71 24.73 13.71 -10.22
CA LYS A 71 24.77 14.94 -9.44
C LYS A 71 24.68 16.14 -10.37
N VAL A 72 23.58 16.87 -10.25
CA VAL A 72 23.37 18.12 -10.98
C VAL A 72 23.89 19.28 -10.14
N ILE A 73 24.77 20.08 -10.73
CA ILE A 73 25.36 21.26 -10.07
C ILE A 73 24.52 22.49 -10.40
N VAL A 74 23.87 23.04 -9.38
CA VAL A 74 23.15 24.30 -9.48
C VAL A 74 24.10 25.42 -9.09
N PHE A 75 24.47 26.26 -10.05
CA PHE A 75 25.40 27.38 -9.83
C PHE A 75 24.71 28.71 -10.12
N LYS A 76 24.71 29.60 -9.13
CA LYS A 76 24.15 30.94 -9.21
C LYS A 76 25.26 31.97 -9.03
N LYS A 77 25.41 32.89 -9.96
CA LYS A 77 26.42 33.94 -9.91
C LYS A 77 25.84 35.28 -10.38
N LYS A 78 26.20 36.38 -9.74
CA LYS A 78 25.97 37.74 -10.21
C LYS A 78 27.31 38.36 -10.62
N ARG A 79 27.41 38.81 -11.86
CA ARG A 79 28.63 39.41 -12.37
C ARG A 79 28.96 40.70 -11.59
N ARG A 80 30.23 40.90 -11.25
CA ARG A 80 30.78 42.09 -10.52
C ARG A 80 30.15 42.37 -9.15
N LYS A 81 29.37 41.45 -8.56
CA LYS A 81 28.70 41.60 -7.24
C LYS A 81 29.22 40.66 -6.16
N GLY A 82 30.28 39.91 -6.42
CA GLY A 82 30.82 38.94 -5.46
C GLY A 82 29.89 37.74 -5.15
N TYR A 83 28.64 37.77 -5.60
CA TYR A 83 27.66 36.74 -5.35
C TYR A 83 27.93 35.49 -6.20
N LYS A 84 28.25 34.39 -5.57
CA LYS A 84 28.32 33.06 -6.19
C LYS A 84 27.86 32.01 -5.18
N LYS A 85 26.92 31.15 -5.59
CA LYS A 85 26.46 30.00 -4.80
C LYS A 85 26.47 28.76 -5.68
N LYS A 86 26.99 27.65 -5.15
CA LYS A 86 27.06 26.35 -5.82
C LYS A 86 26.43 25.30 -4.92
N ASN A 87 25.38 24.65 -5.38
CA ASN A 87 24.72 23.54 -4.70
C ASN A 87 24.69 22.33 -5.63
N GLY A 88 24.87 21.13 -5.07
CA GLY A 88 24.65 19.89 -5.79
C GLY A 88 23.29 19.31 -5.46
N HIS A 89 22.58 18.81 -6.48
CA HIS A 89 21.36 18.04 -6.32
C HIS A 89 21.55 16.65 -6.91
N ARG A 90 21.15 15.62 -6.18
CA ARG A 90 21.14 14.23 -6.66
C ARG A 90 19.78 13.64 -6.36
N GLN A 91 19.04 13.34 -7.44
CA GLN A 91 17.68 12.83 -7.36
C GLN A 91 17.69 11.33 -7.05
N ALA A 92 16.87 10.92 -6.09
CA ALA A 92 16.64 9.50 -5.83
C ALA A 92 15.60 8.95 -6.80
N PHE A 93 15.89 7.79 -7.40
CA PHE A 93 15.04 7.08 -8.34
C PHE A 93 14.78 5.64 -7.88
N SER A 94 13.77 5.04 -8.47
CA SER A 94 13.51 3.60 -8.45
C SER A 94 13.49 3.10 -9.89
N GLU A 95 14.24 2.05 -10.19
CA GLU A 95 14.12 1.31 -11.45
C GLU A 95 12.99 0.31 -11.28
N ILE A 96 12.00 0.40 -12.15
CA ILE A 96 10.86 -0.51 -12.17
C ILE A 96 10.79 -1.23 -13.52
N GLN A 97 10.34 -2.46 -13.51
CA GLN A 97 10.02 -3.23 -14.71
C GLN A 97 8.51 -3.43 -14.80
N ILE A 98 7.92 -3.09 -15.92
CA ILE A 98 6.50 -3.27 -16.17
C ILE A 98 6.23 -4.74 -16.48
N GLU A 99 5.42 -5.42 -15.68
CA GLU A 99 5.07 -6.83 -15.88
C GLU A 99 3.79 -6.98 -16.68
N SER A 100 2.74 -6.24 -16.32
CA SER A 100 1.46 -6.34 -16.99
C SER A 100 0.73 -5.00 -17.10
N ILE A 101 -0.07 -4.87 -18.16
CA ILE A 101 -0.97 -3.75 -18.40
C ILE A 101 -2.37 -4.35 -18.58
N ALA A 102 -3.30 -4.04 -17.67
CA ALA A 102 -4.69 -4.44 -17.75
C ALA A 102 -5.55 -3.25 -18.17
N ALA A 103 -6.22 -3.36 -19.32
CA ALA A 103 -7.04 -2.28 -19.89
C ALA A 103 -8.44 -2.17 -19.27
N SER A 104 -8.98 -3.28 -18.75
CA SER A 104 -10.28 -3.31 -18.06
C SER A 104 -10.42 -4.60 -17.25
N GLY A 105 -11.09 -4.53 -16.10
CA GLY A 105 -11.51 -5.73 -15.35
C GLY A 105 -10.63 -6.21 -14.23
N ALA A 106 -9.57 -5.49 -13.83
CA ALA A 106 -8.96 -5.76 -12.55
C ALA A 106 -9.95 -5.34 -11.46
N LYS A 107 -10.62 -6.32 -10.82
CA LYS A 107 -11.27 -6.11 -9.53
C LYS A 107 -10.24 -5.45 -8.64
N LYS A 108 -10.57 -4.27 -8.13
CA LYS A 108 -9.82 -3.56 -7.11
C LYS A 108 -9.42 -4.58 -6.04
N SER A 109 -8.19 -5.09 -6.10
CA SER A 109 -7.66 -5.87 -5.00
C SER A 109 -7.55 -4.87 -3.86
N ALA A 110 -8.45 -4.98 -2.92
CA ALA A 110 -8.39 -4.20 -1.69
C ALA A 110 -6.98 -4.33 -1.15
N LYS A 111 -6.32 -3.19 -0.98
CA LYS A 111 -5.03 -3.03 -0.32
C LYS A 111 -5.07 -3.84 0.97
N LYS A 112 -4.53 -5.05 0.93
CA LYS A 112 -4.34 -5.87 2.11
C LYS A 112 -3.12 -5.29 2.79
N GLU A 113 -3.38 -4.42 3.77
CA GLU A 113 -2.37 -4.04 4.73
C GLU A 113 -1.72 -5.31 5.26
N ALA A 114 -0.41 -5.39 5.11
CA ALA A 114 0.38 -6.51 5.58
C ALA A 114 0.32 -6.54 7.11
N ALA A 115 -0.55 -7.39 7.64
CA ALA A 115 -0.40 -7.91 8.98
C ALA A 115 0.59 -9.07 8.97
N PRO A 116 1.46 -9.22 9.96
CA PRO A 116 2.52 -10.21 9.96
C PRO A 116 1.94 -11.63 9.98
N LYS A 117 2.43 -12.42 9.04
CA LYS A 117 2.18 -13.83 8.86
C LYS A 117 2.48 -14.58 10.14
N LYS A 118 1.46 -15.13 10.80
CA LYS A 118 1.58 -16.26 11.70
C LYS A 118 1.09 -17.51 10.98
N GLU A 119 1.95 -18.49 11.00
CA GLU A 119 1.87 -19.78 10.32
C GLU A 119 0.57 -20.53 10.54
N ALA A 120 0.29 -21.33 9.53
CA ALA A 120 -0.85 -22.19 9.37
C ALA A 120 -0.84 -23.39 10.31
N ALA A 121 -1.99 -23.88 10.65
CA ALA A 121 -2.58 -25.18 10.42
C ALA A 121 -3.40 -25.64 11.62
N PRO A 122 -4.13 -26.73 11.55
CA PRO A 122 -5.20 -27.09 10.63
C PRO A 122 -6.59 -27.22 11.32
N LYS A 123 -7.60 -27.44 10.52
CA LYS A 123 -8.96 -27.85 10.92
C LYS A 123 -9.00 -28.93 11.99
N ALA A 124 -9.75 -28.72 13.05
CA ALA A 124 -10.63 -29.74 13.63
C ALA A 124 -11.49 -29.17 14.77
N GLU A 125 -12.76 -29.45 14.69
CA GLU A 125 -13.72 -29.70 15.74
C GLU A 125 -14.06 -28.64 16.79
N VAL A 126 -15.34 -28.33 16.78
CA VAL A 126 -16.17 -27.81 17.87
C VAL A 126 -15.84 -28.53 19.16
N LYS A 127 -15.22 -27.81 20.11
CA LYS A 127 -15.29 -28.09 21.55
C LYS A 127 -15.31 -26.77 22.29
N GLU A 128 -16.26 -26.64 23.18
CA GLU A 128 -16.42 -25.60 24.19
C GLU A 128 -15.06 -25.22 24.79
N ALA A 129 -14.56 -24.04 24.47
CA ALA A 129 -13.35 -23.48 25.06
C ALA A 129 -13.79 -22.56 26.18
N THR A 130 -13.57 -22.99 27.41
CA THR A 130 -13.49 -22.10 28.58
C THR A 130 -12.53 -20.98 28.28
N THR A 131 -13.09 -19.83 27.90
CA THR A 131 -12.32 -18.61 27.70
C THR A 131 -11.78 -18.14 29.05
N ASP A 132 -10.46 -18.08 29.16
CA ASP A 132 -9.78 -17.58 30.38
C ASP A 132 -10.04 -16.09 30.53
N TYR A 133 -11.12 -15.73 31.20
CA TYR A 133 -11.51 -14.35 31.49
C TYR A 133 -10.55 -13.64 32.46
N SER A 134 -9.63 -14.33 33.09
CA SER A 134 -8.68 -13.77 34.06
C SER A 134 -7.64 -12.86 33.42
N SER A 135 -7.24 -13.15 32.17
CA SER A 135 -6.25 -12.38 31.42
C SER A 135 -6.83 -11.15 30.68
N MET A 136 -8.15 -11.06 30.60
CA MET A 136 -8.83 -10.00 29.85
C MET A 136 -8.87 -8.67 30.61
N THR A 137 -8.85 -7.57 29.86
CA THR A 137 -9.04 -6.22 30.42
C THR A 137 -10.50 -5.98 30.79
N VAL A 138 -10.74 -5.04 31.74
CA VAL A 138 -12.11 -4.70 32.16
C VAL A 138 -13.01 -4.27 31.00
N ALA A 139 -12.45 -3.58 30.01
CA ALA A 139 -13.19 -3.18 28.83
C ALA A 139 -13.67 -4.37 27.99
N GLN A 140 -12.80 -5.36 27.79
CA GLN A 140 -13.13 -6.60 27.07
C GLN A 140 -14.13 -7.47 27.81
N LEU A 141 -14.01 -7.55 29.14
CA LEU A 141 -14.98 -8.26 29.99
C LEU A 141 -16.36 -7.62 29.94
N LYS A 142 -16.45 -6.30 29.87
CA LYS A 142 -17.74 -5.59 29.71
C LYS A 142 -18.38 -5.85 28.36
N VAL A 143 -17.58 -5.98 27.29
CA VAL A 143 -18.10 -6.33 25.95
C VAL A 143 -18.63 -7.77 25.96
N ALA A 144 -17.86 -8.72 26.50
CA ALA A 144 -18.29 -10.12 26.63
C ALA A 144 -19.57 -10.26 27.48
N ALA A 145 -19.67 -9.51 28.58
CA ALA A 145 -20.85 -9.51 29.43
C ALA A 145 -22.09 -8.92 28.72
N LYS A 146 -21.89 -7.93 27.82
CA LYS A 146 -22.96 -7.38 26.98
C LYS A 146 -23.43 -8.41 25.94
N GLU A 147 -22.52 -9.15 25.33
CA GLU A 147 -22.85 -10.19 24.34
C GLU A 147 -23.59 -11.37 24.96
N GLN A 148 -23.27 -11.71 26.22
CA GLN A 148 -23.99 -12.73 26.99
C GLN A 148 -25.28 -12.22 27.64
N GLY A 149 -25.66 -10.95 27.45
CA GLY A 149 -26.92 -10.39 27.94
C GLY A 149 -26.99 -10.15 29.45
N ILE A 150 -25.84 -10.07 30.14
CA ILE A 150 -25.78 -9.84 31.57
C ILE A 150 -26.16 -8.38 31.87
N SER A 151 -27.26 -8.16 32.62
CA SER A 151 -27.68 -6.83 33.02
C SER A 151 -26.79 -6.25 34.14
N GLY A 152 -26.52 -4.94 34.11
CA GLY A 152 -25.74 -4.26 35.15
C GLY A 152 -24.22 -4.36 35.04
N TYR A 153 -23.67 -4.89 33.94
CA TYR A 153 -22.23 -5.10 33.72
C TYR A 153 -21.37 -3.82 33.78
N THR A 154 -22.00 -2.65 33.63
CA THR A 154 -21.28 -1.36 33.62
C THR A 154 -20.76 -0.95 35.00
N SER A 155 -21.43 -1.37 36.09
CA SER A 155 -21.08 -1.03 37.46
C SER A 155 -20.26 -2.09 38.19
N LEU A 156 -20.10 -3.28 37.58
CA LEU A 156 -19.38 -4.42 38.21
C LEU A 156 -17.85 -4.24 38.12
N LYS A 157 -17.14 -4.67 39.16
CA LYS A 157 -15.68 -4.73 39.19
C LYS A 157 -15.15 -5.95 38.42
N LYS A 158 -13.86 -5.96 38.07
CA LYS A 158 -13.22 -7.04 37.27
C LYS A 158 -13.53 -8.44 37.83
N ALA A 159 -13.39 -8.64 39.12
CA ALA A 159 -13.63 -9.94 39.78
C ALA A 159 -15.09 -10.38 39.68
N GLU A 160 -16.03 -9.45 39.74
CA GLU A 160 -17.47 -9.73 39.65
C GLU A 160 -17.89 -10.01 38.20
N LEU A 161 -17.29 -9.33 37.23
CA LEU A 161 -17.48 -9.59 35.79
C LEU A 161 -16.98 -10.99 35.42
N ILE A 162 -15.82 -11.41 35.92
CA ILE A 162 -15.29 -12.79 35.71
C ILE A 162 -16.25 -13.83 36.31
N LYS A 163 -16.71 -13.61 37.52
CA LYS A 163 -17.68 -14.53 38.16
C LYS A 163 -19.01 -14.60 37.41
N ALA A 164 -19.48 -13.49 36.87
CA ALA A 164 -20.73 -13.45 36.11
C ALA A 164 -20.60 -14.14 34.72
N LEU A 165 -19.42 -14.11 34.10
CA LEU A 165 -19.13 -14.74 32.81
C LEU A 165 -18.79 -16.24 32.93
N THR A 166 -18.43 -16.72 34.13
CA THR A 166 -18.10 -18.12 34.39
C THR A 166 -19.26 -18.90 35.03
N LYS A 167 -20.42 -18.27 35.24
CA LYS A 167 -21.62 -18.89 35.82
C LYS A 167 -22.60 -19.31 34.72
#